data_db3015cc6dc06a777e5cd345262f2dd6
#
_entry.id   db3015cc6dc06a777e5cd345262f2dd6
#
_cell.length_a   1.000
_cell.length_b   1.000
_cell.length_c   1.000
_cell.angle_alpha   90.00
_cell.angle_beta   90.00
_cell.angle_gamma   90.00
#
_symmetry.space_group_name_H-M   'P 1'
#
loop_
_entity.id
_entity.type
_entity.pdbx_description
1 polymer ?
#
loop_
_entity_poly.entity_id
_entity_poly.type
_entity_poly.pdbx_seq_one_letter_code
_entity_poly.pdbx_strand_id
1 'polypeptide(L)'
;MARLGLNHGSTGNLSYRHDDSMLITPSGIESHKLSSELIASMNVNDSNGEFDGPLPPSSEWRFHQEILRKREDVTCVVHMHSTYATTLATLHRDIPAVHYMIAAFGGPII
;
A
#
# COMPACT_ATOMS: atom_id res chain seq x y z
N MET A 1 -8.05 7.04 -4.42
CA MET A 1 -7.58 7.40 -3.06
C MET A 1 -7.52 8.92 -2.88
N ALA A 2 -6.74 9.68 -3.64
CA ALA A 2 -6.62 11.13 -3.48
C ALA A 2 -7.95 11.90 -3.59
N ARG A 3 -8.75 11.64 -4.63
CA ARG A 3 -10.08 12.29 -4.81
C ARG A 3 -11.07 12.02 -3.65
N LEU A 4 -10.85 10.97 -2.88
CA LEU A 4 -11.69 10.61 -1.72
C LEU A 4 -11.10 11.10 -0.39
N GLY A 5 -10.02 11.88 -0.41
CA GLY A 5 -9.35 12.36 0.81
C GLY A 5 -8.68 11.27 1.64
N LEU A 6 -8.43 10.09 1.04
CA LEU A 6 -7.76 8.97 1.72
C LEU A 6 -6.25 9.10 1.74
N ASN A 7 -5.69 9.94 0.87
CA ASN A 7 -4.27 10.29 0.84
C ASN A 7 -4.11 11.78 0.58
N HIS A 8 -3.03 12.34 1.11
CA HIS A 8 -2.63 13.74 0.92
C HIS A 8 -1.22 13.80 0.30
N GLY A 9 -1.04 14.67 -0.68
CA GLY A 9 0.25 14.83 -1.38
C GLY A 9 0.70 13.54 -2.06
N SER A 10 1.92 13.11 -1.76
CA SER A 10 2.53 11.88 -2.26
C SER A 10 2.46 10.71 -1.27
N THR A 11 1.63 10.81 -0.23
CA THR A 11 1.48 9.75 0.77
C THR A 11 0.69 8.56 0.24
N GLY A 12 0.92 7.40 0.86
CA GLY A 12 0.26 6.15 0.48
C GLY A 12 0.81 5.58 -0.83
N ASN A 13 0.60 4.31 -1.02
CA ASN A 13 1.10 3.57 -2.17
C ASN A 13 0.25 2.34 -2.42
N LEU A 14 0.45 1.74 -3.59
CA LEU A 14 -0.30 0.57 -4.03
C LEU A 14 0.65 -0.39 -4.72
N SER A 15 0.50 -1.67 -4.42
CA SER A 15 1.14 -2.73 -5.19
C SER A 15 0.15 -3.76 -5.69
N TYR A 16 0.52 -4.43 -6.76
CA TYR A 16 -0.25 -5.49 -7.39
C TYR A 16 0.69 -6.63 -7.79
N ARG A 17 0.31 -7.87 -7.44
CA ARG A 17 1.02 -9.07 -7.88
C ARG A 17 0.64 -9.39 -9.33
N HIS A 18 1.63 -9.60 -10.17
CA HIS A 18 1.50 -10.15 -11.51
C HIS A 18 2.51 -11.27 -11.66
N ASP A 19 2.05 -12.50 -11.57
CA ASP A 19 2.90 -13.70 -11.50
C ASP A 19 3.95 -13.58 -10.37
N ASP A 20 5.23 -13.70 -10.69
CA ASP A 20 6.35 -13.54 -9.76
C ASP A 20 6.77 -12.08 -9.55
N SER A 21 6.07 -11.13 -10.17
CA SER A 21 6.37 -9.70 -10.07
C SER A 21 5.41 -8.98 -9.16
N MET A 22 5.92 -7.97 -8.48
CA MET A 22 5.17 -6.94 -7.79
C MET A 22 5.28 -5.63 -8.56
N LEU A 23 4.18 -5.17 -9.12
CA LEU A 23 4.06 -3.81 -9.67
C LEU A 23 3.76 -2.87 -8.52
N ILE A 24 4.53 -1.80 -8.38
CA ILE A 24 4.39 -0.87 -7.24
C ILE A 24 4.50 0.58 -7.69
N THR A 25 3.69 1.44 -7.08
CA THR A 25 3.76 2.88 -7.32
C THR A 25 5.11 3.46 -6.91
N PRO A 26 5.66 4.42 -7.68
CA PRO A 26 6.96 5.03 -7.41
C PRO A 26 6.92 5.92 -6.17
N SER A 27 8.10 6.18 -5.61
CA SER A 27 8.30 7.07 -4.48
C SER A 27 8.10 8.53 -4.86
N GLY A 28 7.45 9.31 -3.99
CA GLY A 28 7.42 10.77 -4.06
C GLY A 28 6.58 11.39 -5.19
N ILE A 29 5.81 10.60 -5.93
CA ILE A 29 4.97 11.09 -7.02
C ILE A 29 3.55 11.36 -6.51
N GLU A 30 3.08 12.57 -6.73
CA GLU A 30 1.70 12.94 -6.45
C GLU A 30 0.73 12.16 -7.35
N SER A 31 -0.39 11.70 -6.80
CA SER A 31 -1.31 10.79 -7.47
C SER A 31 -1.88 11.32 -8.80
N HIS A 32 -1.96 12.64 -8.99
CA HIS A 32 -2.42 13.23 -10.24
C HIS A 32 -1.37 13.24 -11.37
N LYS A 33 -0.10 12.99 -11.02
CA LYS A 33 1.03 12.87 -11.96
C LYS A 33 1.38 11.41 -12.26
N LEU A 34 0.72 10.47 -11.56
CA LEU A 34 0.98 9.05 -11.72
C LEU A 34 0.40 8.54 -13.04
N SER A 35 1.21 7.82 -13.80
CA SER A 35 0.80 7.10 -15.00
C SER A 35 1.35 5.67 -14.99
N SER A 36 0.83 4.81 -15.85
CA SER A 36 1.24 3.40 -15.94
C SER A 36 2.73 3.22 -16.22
N GLU A 37 3.32 4.11 -17.01
CA GLU A 37 4.72 4.06 -17.41
C GLU A 37 5.69 4.34 -16.25
N LEU A 38 5.18 4.93 -15.15
CA LEU A 38 5.98 5.25 -13.96
C LEU A 38 6.00 4.13 -12.92
N ILE A 39 5.20 3.09 -13.12
CA ILE A 39 5.10 1.96 -12.18
C ILE A 39 6.39 1.14 -12.24
N ALA A 40 6.95 0.88 -11.06
CA ALA A 40 8.11 0.00 -10.94
C ALA A 40 7.67 -1.46 -10.86
N SER A 41 8.48 -2.35 -11.44
CA SER A 41 8.31 -3.81 -11.34
C SER A 41 9.45 -4.39 -10.52
N MET A 42 9.13 -5.23 -9.53
CA MET A 42 10.08 -5.91 -8.66
C MET A 42 9.75 -7.40 -8.61
N ASN A 43 10.74 -8.26 -8.45
CA ASN A 43 10.48 -9.67 -8.19
C ASN A 43 9.99 -9.85 -6.75
N VAL A 44 8.84 -10.52 -6.55
CA VAL A 44 8.26 -10.76 -5.22
C VAL A 44 9.19 -11.58 -4.33
N ASN A 45 10.02 -12.45 -4.90
CA ASN A 45 10.90 -13.37 -4.18
C ASN A 45 12.31 -12.84 -3.97
N ASP A 46 12.70 -11.74 -4.63
CA ASP A 46 14.04 -11.14 -4.50
C ASP A 46 14.01 -9.96 -3.51
N SER A 47 14.75 -10.12 -2.40
CA SER A 47 14.83 -9.10 -1.35
C SER A 47 15.95 -8.07 -1.55
N ASN A 48 16.71 -8.13 -2.64
CA ASN A 48 17.82 -7.20 -2.91
C ASN A 48 17.35 -5.79 -3.24
N GLY A 49 16.06 -5.64 -3.63
CA GLY A 49 15.48 -4.34 -3.96
C GLY A 49 15.74 -3.92 -5.41
N GLU A 50 16.13 -4.86 -6.26
CA GLU A 50 16.24 -4.62 -7.70
C GLU A 50 14.86 -4.35 -8.29
N PHE A 51 14.79 -3.42 -9.20
CA PHE A 51 13.54 -3.04 -9.87
C PHE A 51 13.78 -2.69 -11.34
N ASP A 52 12.75 -2.86 -12.13
CA ASP A 52 12.64 -2.34 -13.50
C ASP A 52 11.62 -1.22 -13.51
N GLY A 53 11.95 -0.14 -14.20
CA GLY A 53 11.11 1.06 -14.30
C GLY A 53 11.90 2.35 -14.30
N PRO A 54 11.28 3.48 -14.71
CA PRO A 54 11.95 4.77 -14.84
C PRO A 54 12.19 5.48 -13.49
N LEU A 55 11.49 5.07 -12.44
CA LEU A 55 11.57 5.69 -11.12
C LEU A 55 11.72 4.63 -10.02
N PRO A 56 12.39 4.96 -8.90
CA PRO A 56 12.47 4.07 -7.76
C PRO A 56 11.08 3.71 -7.22
N PRO A 57 10.88 2.46 -6.79
CA PRO A 57 9.64 2.03 -6.14
C PRO A 57 9.40 2.84 -4.86
N SER A 58 8.16 2.81 -4.35
CA SER A 58 7.86 3.35 -3.02
C SER A 58 8.90 2.91 -2.00
N SER A 59 9.34 3.80 -1.12
CA SER A 59 10.26 3.49 -0.01
C SER A 59 9.74 2.38 0.91
N GLU A 60 8.45 2.11 0.84
CA GLU A 60 7.74 1.11 1.64
C GLU A 60 7.58 -0.24 0.92
N TRP A 61 8.26 -0.46 -0.20
CA TRP A 61 8.15 -1.67 -1.01
C TRP A 61 8.36 -2.97 -0.21
N ARG A 62 9.20 -2.94 0.84
CA ARG A 62 9.54 -4.12 1.63
C ARG A 62 8.33 -4.73 2.34
N PHE A 63 7.47 -3.91 2.96
CA PHE A 63 6.30 -4.48 3.62
C PHE A 63 5.24 -4.95 2.61
N HIS A 64 5.10 -4.28 1.45
CA HIS A 64 4.26 -4.77 0.35
C HIS A 64 4.71 -6.14 -0.13
N GLN A 65 6.01 -6.29 -0.39
CA GLN A 65 6.61 -7.54 -0.81
C GLN A 65 6.40 -8.64 0.23
N GLU A 66 6.63 -8.34 1.51
CA GLU A 66 6.48 -9.32 2.59
C GLU A 66 5.03 -9.79 2.76
N ILE A 67 4.05 -8.89 2.62
CA ILE A 67 2.62 -9.26 2.62
C ILE A 67 2.34 -10.18 1.43
N LEU A 68 2.76 -9.80 0.23
CA LEU A 68 2.51 -10.60 -0.96
C LEU A 68 3.21 -11.96 -0.90
N ARG A 69 4.39 -12.06 -0.33
CA ARG A 69 5.11 -13.33 -0.13
C ARG A 69 4.40 -14.28 0.83
N LYS A 70 3.89 -13.75 1.96
CA LYS A 70 3.24 -14.54 3.00
C LYS A 70 1.78 -14.87 2.72
N ARG A 71 1.14 -14.09 1.89
CA ARG A 71 -0.29 -14.18 1.59
C ARG A 71 -0.48 -14.42 0.10
N GLU A 72 -0.45 -15.68 -0.33
CA GLU A 72 -0.67 -16.08 -1.72
C GLU A 72 -2.10 -15.75 -2.21
N ASP A 73 -3.04 -15.67 -1.27
CA ASP A 73 -4.43 -15.27 -1.50
C ASP A 73 -4.59 -13.75 -1.74
N VAL A 74 -3.56 -12.94 -1.45
CA VAL A 74 -3.57 -11.49 -1.65
C VAL A 74 -2.88 -11.13 -2.95
N THR A 75 -3.58 -10.42 -3.81
CA THR A 75 -3.04 -9.93 -5.10
C THR A 75 -2.74 -8.43 -5.10
N CYS A 76 -3.31 -7.68 -4.16
CA CYS A 76 -3.14 -6.22 -4.10
C CYS A 76 -2.95 -5.77 -2.65
N VAL A 77 -2.00 -4.85 -2.44
CA VAL A 77 -1.81 -4.18 -1.15
C VAL A 77 -2.01 -2.68 -1.35
N VAL A 78 -2.88 -2.09 -0.55
CA VAL A 78 -3.19 -0.66 -0.58
C VAL A 78 -2.81 -0.05 0.76
N HIS A 79 -1.84 0.86 0.75
CA HIS A 79 -1.47 1.66 1.92
C HIS A 79 -2.04 3.06 1.80
N MET A 80 -2.72 3.52 2.84
CA MET A 80 -3.38 4.82 2.88
C MET A 80 -3.09 5.56 4.19
N HIS A 81 -3.13 6.89 4.10
CA HIS A 81 -3.04 7.79 5.25
C HIS A 81 -4.36 8.54 5.43
N SER A 82 -5.47 7.81 5.61
CA SER A 82 -6.75 8.46 5.88
C SER A 82 -6.70 9.19 7.21
N THR A 83 -7.22 10.42 7.26
CA THR A 83 -7.06 11.34 8.40
C THR A 83 -7.44 10.70 9.74
N TYR A 84 -8.60 10.09 9.82
CA TYR A 84 -9.08 9.51 11.10
C TYR A 84 -8.30 8.27 11.52
N ALA A 85 -8.01 7.35 10.60
CA ALA A 85 -7.23 6.16 10.93
C ALA A 85 -5.79 6.53 11.33
N THR A 86 -5.17 7.46 10.62
CA THR A 86 -3.83 7.96 10.95
C THR A 86 -3.81 8.68 12.30
N THR A 87 -4.86 9.44 12.63
CA THR A 87 -4.98 10.06 13.94
C THR A 87 -5.03 9.04 15.06
N LEU A 88 -5.86 8.00 14.93
CA LEU A 88 -5.93 6.93 15.93
C LEU A 88 -4.60 6.19 16.06
N ALA A 89 -3.97 5.85 14.94
CA ALA A 89 -2.66 5.20 14.94
C ALA A 89 -1.58 6.05 15.64
N THR A 90 -1.55 7.36 15.40
CA THR A 90 -0.62 8.29 16.06
C THR A 90 -0.86 8.37 17.56
N LEU A 91 -2.11 8.24 17.99
CA LEU A 91 -2.50 8.23 19.40
C LEU A 91 -2.36 6.84 20.05
N HIS A 92 -1.85 5.83 19.33
CA HIS A 92 -1.81 4.44 19.76
C HIS A 92 -3.19 3.96 20.27
N ARG A 93 -4.24 4.27 19.49
CA ARG A 93 -5.62 3.90 19.78
C ARG A 93 -6.13 2.92 18.76
N ASP A 94 -6.75 1.85 19.24
CA ASP A 94 -7.44 0.88 18.41
C ASP A 94 -8.68 1.49 17.75
N ILE A 95 -9.14 0.89 16.67
CA ILE A 95 -10.44 1.20 16.07
C ILE A 95 -11.50 0.34 16.80
N PRO A 96 -12.33 0.96 17.67
CA PRO A 96 -13.30 0.20 18.44
C PRO A 96 -14.40 -0.39 17.55
N ALA A 97 -14.96 -1.54 17.95
CA ALA A 97 -16.01 -2.23 17.22
C ALA A 97 -17.39 -1.53 17.37
N VAL A 98 -17.49 -0.28 16.93
CA VAL A 98 -18.67 0.58 17.09
C VAL A 98 -19.69 0.45 15.96
N HIS A 99 -19.35 -0.27 14.89
CA HIS A 99 -20.21 -0.42 13.72
C HIS A 99 -20.13 -1.85 13.18
N TYR A 100 -21.26 -2.39 12.68
CA TYR A 100 -21.31 -3.76 12.16
C TYR A 100 -20.32 -4.03 11.01
N MET A 101 -19.94 -3.01 10.24
CA MET A 101 -18.94 -3.13 9.17
C MET A 101 -17.55 -3.56 9.65
N ILE A 102 -17.25 -3.43 10.94
CA ILE A 102 -16.00 -3.98 11.53
C ILE A 102 -15.91 -5.49 11.30
N ALA A 103 -17.05 -6.20 11.27
CA ALA A 103 -17.08 -7.63 10.98
C ALA A 103 -16.52 -7.96 9.57
N ALA A 104 -16.63 -7.05 8.62
CA ALA A 104 -16.07 -7.22 7.27
C ALA A 104 -14.53 -7.27 7.27
N PHE A 105 -13.89 -6.72 8.30
CA PHE A 105 -12.44 -6.79 8.49
C PHE A 105 -11.99 -8.00 9.36
N GLY A 106 -12.93 -8.85 9.76
CA GLY A 106 -12.64 -10.02 10.59
C GLY A 106 -12.64 -9.75 12.09
N GLY A 107 -12.99 -8.54 12.54
CA GLY A 107 -13.06 -8.15 13.95
C GLY A 107 -12.43 -6.79 14.25
N PRO A 108 -12.20 -6.48 15.53
CA PRO A 108 -11.54 -5.24 15.95
C PRO A 108 -10.17 -5.08 15.28
N ILE A 109 -9.84 -3.84 14.93
CA ILE A 109 -8.56 -3.48 14.31
C ILE A 109 -7.67 -2.88 15.41
N ILE A 110 -6.55 -3.52 15.66
CA ILE A 110 -5.52 -3.15 16.65
C ILE A 110 -4.27 -2.61 15.97
#